data_27016e599c225d2f9c791922bbdbfdbd
#
_entry.id   27016e599c225d2f9c791922bbdbfdbd
#
_cell.length_a   1.000
_cell.length_b   1.000
_cell.length_c   1.000
_cell.angle_alpha   90.00
_cell.angle_beta   90.00
_cell.angle_gamma   90.00
#
_symmetry.space_group_name_H-M   'P 1'
#
loop_
_entity.id
_entity.type
_entity.pdbx_description
1 polymer ?
#
loop_
_entity_poly.entity_id
_entity_poly.type
_entity_poly.pdbx_seq_one_letter_code
_entity_poly.pdbx_strand_id
1 'polypeptide(L)'
;MPETLFSQGFRLNPVAKGSPKALVVLLRDPGTSIEAVAAVAARWAASVPAAAFVALDGIRQIEPSSDAVRNTSVDPRNNAAPDSLDRAGRSLVPLVAQELRARRLDASQLVLVGFGSGGTLALHLVLRQGWSSAGVLAFAPALTDPPPRTVRRNHKIRLIDNVSNSGAAHAGMRDVVSILVDRGIDVRRVRLSGPMLSDEAIRHGALYLAELVATAQWGARLPAGGTSNA
;
A
#
# COMPACT_ATOMS: atom_id res chain seq x y z
N MET A 1 16.10 22.06 14.72
CA MET A 1 15.63 20.75 15.20
C MET A 1 14.17 20.60 14.83
N PRO A 2 13.79 19.92 13.77
CA PRO A 2 12.40 19.57 13.55
C PRO A 2 12.18 18.15 14.06
N GLU A 3 11.95 18.05 15.36
CA GLU A 3 11.71 16.81 16.10
C GLU A 3 10.23 16.65 16.40
N THR A 4 9.29 16.59 15.50
CA THR A 4 7.91 16.30 15.98
C THR A 4 6.96 15.73 14.91
N LEU A 5 7.42 15.34 13.73
CA LEU A 5 6.53 14.77 12.71
C LEU A 5 6.37 13.23 12.78
N PHE A 6 6.98 12.56 13.76
CA PHE A 6 7.03 11.11 13.85
C PHE A 6 6.39 10.48 15.09
N SER A 7 5.63 11.23 15.88
CA SER A 7 5.15 10.72 17.17
C SER A 7 3.98 9.74 17.13
N GLN A 8 3.45 9.35 15.96
CA GLN A 8 2.29 8.46 15.86
C GLN A 8 2.44 7.34 14.83
N GLY A 9 3.63 6.90 14.52
CA GLY A 9 3.84 5.72 13.67
C GLY A 9 4.00 4.45 14.50
N PHE A 10 3.32 3.37 14.10
CA PHE A 10 3.52 2.04 14.65
C PHE A 10 4.67 1.35 13.94
N ARG A 11 5.52 0.63 14.70
CA ARG A 11 6.59 -0.22 14.15
C ARG A 11 6.58 -1.57 14.83
N LEU A 12 6.68 -2.63 14.04
CA LEU A 12 6.83 -3.99 14.53
C LEU A 12 8.05 -4.62 13.85
N ASN A 13 8.98 -5.09 14.66
CA ASN A 13 10.16 -5.81 14.19
C ASN A 13 9.77 -7.25 13.76
N PRO A 14 10.61 -7.91 12.93
CA PRO A 14 10.38 -9.30 12.56
C PRO A 14 10.23 -10.20 13.80
N VAL A 15 9.28 -11.13 13.72
CA VAL A 15 9.12 -12.17 14.75
C VAL A 15 10.26 -13.19 14.68
N ALA A 16 10.73 -13.48 13.46
CA ALA A 16 11.92 -14.32 13.27
C ALA A 16 13.18 -13.57 13.70
N LYS A 17 14.12 -14.31 14.31
CA LYS A 17 15.44 -13.76 14.67
C LYS A 17 16.20 -13.32 13.41
N GLY A 18 16.93 -12.21 13.52
CA GLY A 18 17.80 -11.68 12.48
C GLY A 18 17.26 -10.45 11.77
N SER A 19 17.94 -10.04 10.70
CA SER A 19 17.55 -8.88 9.91
C SER A 19 16.27 -9.15 9.11
N PRO A 20 15.38 -8.16 8.97
CA PRO A 20 14.19 -8.31 8.15
C PRO A 20 14.55 -8.63 6.70
N LYS A 21 13.68 -9.38 6.03
CA LYS A 21 13.80 -9.72 4.61
C LYS A 21 12.85 -8.94 3.73
N ALA A 22 11.88 -8.26 4.33
CA ALA A 22 10.94 -7.37 3.68
C ALA A 22 10.50 -6.28 4.65
N LEU A 23 10.14 -5.13 4.09
CA LEU A 23 9.45 -4.05 4.78
C LEU A 23 8.01 -3.98 4.29
N VAL A 24 7.06 -4.11 5.21
CA VAL A 24 5.63 -3.91 4.96
C VAL A 24 5.23 -2.54 5.46
N VAL A 25 4.90 -1.64 4.55
CA VAL A 25 4.41 -0.29 4.87
C VAL A 25 2.89 -0.30 4.83
N LEU A 26 2.26 0.04 5.95
CA LEU A 26 0.82 0.10 6.12
C LEU A 26 0.35 1.55 5.98
N LEU A 27 -0.52 1.81 5.02
CA LEU A 27 -1.14 3.10 4.75
C LEU A 27 -2.61 3.02 5.18
N ARG A 28 -2.96 3.70 6.26
CA ARG A 28 -4.30 3.63 6.82
C ARG A 28 -5.27 4.60 6.15
N ASP A 29 -6.54 4.28 6.26
CA ASP A 29 -7.62 5.23 6.05
C ASP A 29 -7.70 6.20 7.24
N PRO A 30 -7.98 7.50 7.06
CA PRO A 30 -8.17 8.45 8.16
C PRO A 30 -9.21 8.01 9.19
N GLY A 31 -10.23 7.25 8.76
CA GLY A 31 -11.26 6.67 9.65
C GLY A 31 -10.81 5.41 10.40
N THR A 32 -9.63 4.87 10.12
CA THR A 32 -9.10 3.67 10.78
C THR A 32 -8.07 4.07 11.84
N SER A 33 -8.22 3.60 13.08
CA SER A 33 -7.27 3.92 14.14
C SER A 33 -5.92 3.21 13.94
N ILE A 34 -4.85 3.78 14.49
CA ILE A 34 -3.52 3.18 14.42
C ILE A 34 -3.47 1.85 15.18
N GLU A 35 -4.24 1.71 16.26
CA GLU A 35 -4.34 0.49 17.05
C GLU A 35 -5.00 -0.63 16.25
N ALA A 36 -6.02 -0.33 15.45
CA ALA A 36 -6.65 -1.32 14.57
C ALA A 36 -5.65 -1.83 13.51
N VAL A 37 -4.87 -0.93 12.91
CA VAL A 37 -3.84 -1.31 11.95
C VAL A 37 -2.71 -2.10 12.61
N ALA A 38 -2.31 -1.71 13.82
CA ALA A 38 -1.30 -2.43 14.62
C ALA A 38 -1.76 -3.84 14.97
N ALA A 39 -3.03 -4.02 15.35
CA ALA A 39 -3.62 -5.33 15.62
C ALA A 39 -3.61 -6.24 14.37
N VAL A 40 -3.91 -5.68 13.20
CA VAL A 40 -3.82 -6.41 11.92
C VAL A 40 -2.37 -6.82 11.63
N ALA A 41 -1.41 -5.89 11.79
CA ALA A 41 0.01 -6.18 11.59
C ALA A 41 0.51 -7.30 12.53
N ALA A 42 0.11 -7.26 13.81
CA ALA A 42 0.47 -8.30 14.78
C ALA A 42 -0.07 -9.68 14.38
N ARG A 43 -1.30 -9.75 13.86
CA ARG A 43 -1.88 -11.00 13.35
C ARG A 43 -1.12 -11.52 12.12
N TRP A 44 -0.70 -10.64 11.22
CA TRP A 44 0.04 -11.01 10.01
C TRP A 44 1.49 -11.37 10.26
N ALA A 45 2.11 -10.83 11.31
CA ALA A 45 3.51 -11.10 11.64
C ALA A 45 3.81 -12.60 11.82
N ALA A 46 2.83 -13.37 12.31
CA ALA A 46 2.95 -14.83 12.40
C ALA A 46 3.03 -15.51 11.01
N SER A 47 2.34 -14.97 10.01
CA SER A 47 2.31 -15.51 8.64
C SER A 47 3.54 -15.09 7.82
N VAL A 48 4.19 -13.98 8.17
CA VAL A 48 5.39 -13.45 7.51
C VAL A 48 6.46 -13.06 8.53
N PRO A 49 7.00 -14.04 9.27
CA PRO A 49 7.81 -13.78 10.46
C PRO A 49 9.13 -13.05 10.17
N ALA A 50 9.60 -13.04 8.93
CA ALA A 50 10.79 -12.31 8.51
C ALA A 50 10.52 -10.89 8.01
N ALA A 51 9.28 -10.41 8.04
CA ALA A 51 8.92 -9.06 7.63
C ALA A 51 8.92 -8.10 8.83
N ALA A 52 9.39 -6.88 8.61
CA ALA A 52 9.15 -5.74 9.50
C ALA A 52 7.91 -4.97 9.03
N PHE A 53 7.14 -4.42 9.96
CA PHE A 53 5.96 -3.62 9.66
C PHE A 53 6.15 -2.19 10.15
N VAL A 54 5.67 -1.25 9.35
CA VAL A 54 5.63 0.18 9.69
C VAL A 54 4.29 0.74 9.23
N ALA A 55 3.52 1.33 10.14
CA ALA A 55 2.35 2.11 9.76
C ALA A 55 2.75 3.58 9.66
N LEU A 56 2.47 4.17 8.51
CA LEU A 56 2.74 5.57 8.23
C LEU A 56 1.42 6.33 8.03
N ASP A 57 1.34 7.52 8.56
CA ASP A 57 0.18 8.40 8.48
C ASP A 57 0.26 9.24 7.21
N GLY A 58 0.15 8.56 6.04
CA GLY A 58 0.37 9.18 4.73
C GLY A 58 -0.67 10.21 4.30
N ILE A 59 -1.87 10.17 4.90
CA ILE A 59 -3.00 10.99 4.44
C ILE A 59 -3.25 12.19 5.37
N ARG A 60 -2.80 12.18 6.60
CA ARG A 60 -2.94 13.34 7.51
C ARG A 60 -2.21 14.60 7.03
N GLN A 61 -1.23 14.48 6.15
CA GLN A 61 -0.53 15.62 5.56
C GLN A 61 -1.32 16.27 4.40
N ILE A 62 -2.51 15.76 4.07
CA ILE A 62 -3.37 16.28 2.99
C ILE A 62 -4.45 17.21 3.56
N GLU A 63 -4.60 17.33 4.89
CA GLU A 63 -5.56 18.27 5.44
C GLU A 63 -5.18 19.70 5.02
N PRO A 64 -6.08 20.41 4.32
CA PRO A 64 -5.87 21.82 4.08
C PRO A 64 -5.78 22.54 5.43
N SER A 65 -4.83 23.45 5.56
CA SER A 65 -4.77 24.40 6.66
C SER A 65 -6.19 24.91 6.98
N SER A 66 -6.52 25.02 8.24
CA SER A 66 -7.83 25.25 8.84
C SER A 66 -8.73 26.34 8.24
N ASP A 67 -8.25 27.13 7.30
CA ASP A 67 -9.00 28.23 6.68
C ASP A 67 -9.76 27.85 5.40
N ALA A 68 -9.45 26.70 4.77
CA ALA A 68 -10.15 26.21 3.58
C ALA A 68 -11.38 25.35 3.90
N VAL A 69 -11.52 24.89 5.14
CA VAL A 69 -12.56 23.91 5.56
C VAL A 69 -13.93 24.58 5.79
N ARG A 70 -14.01 25.90 5.85
CA ARG A 70 -15.28 26.57 6.21
C ARG A 70 -16.28 26.74 5.09
N ASN A 71 -15.94 26.43 3.83
CA ASN A 71 -16.83 26.77 2.69
C ASN A 71 -17.05 25.68 1.63
N THR A 72 -16.64 24.44 1.85
CA THR A 72 -17.02 23.35 0.95
C THR A 72 -17.46 22.14 1.77
N SER A 73 -18.66 21.67 1.51
CA SER A 73 -19.14 20.35 1.92
C SER A 73 -18.19 19.32 1.28
N VAL A 74 -17.10 19.00 1.99
CA VAL A 74 -16.08 18.06 1.51
C VAL A 74 -16.71 16.68 1.59
N ASP A 75 -17.17 16.18 0.43
CA ASP A 75 -17.48 14.76 0.26
C ASP A 75 -16.23 13.97 0.65
N PRO A 76 -16.31 13.06 1.64
CA PRO A 76 -15.17 12.21 2.01
C PRO A 76 -14.56 11.42 0.84
N ARG A 77 -15.29 11.33 -0.28
CA ARG A 77 -14.84 10.72 -1.53
C ARG A 77 -13.88 11.61 -2.32
N ASN A 78 -13.77 12.90 -2.01
CA ASN A 78 -12.95 13.86 -2.76
C ASN A 78 -11.50 13.96 -2.27
N ASN A 79 -11.13 13.23 -1.21
CA ASN A 79 -9.72 13.10 -0.77
C ASN A 79 -8.85 12.29 -1.74
N ALA A 80 -9.42 11.73 -2.79
CA ALA A 80 -8.73 10.97 -3.83
C ALA A 80 -8.38 11.81 -5.07
N ALA A 81 -8.43 13.15 -5.01
CA ALA A 81 -7.99 13.99 -6.12
C ALA A 81 -6.52 13.69 -6.47
N PRO A 82 -6.17 13.53 -7.76
CA PRO A 82 -4.82 13.16 -8.20
C PRO A 82 -3.72 14.02 -7.57
N ASP A 83 -3.91 15.32 -7.48
CA ASP A 83 -2.94 16.26 -6.88
C ASP A 83 -2.71 16.00 -5.37
N SER A 84 -3.75 15.58 -4.66
CA SER A 84 -3.66 15.22 -3.25
C SER A 84 -2.86 13.93 -3.06
N LEU A 85 -3.12 12.92 -3.89
CA LEU A 85 -2.38 11.65 -3.89
C LEU A 85 -0.91 11.87 -4.30
N ASP A 86 -0.65 12.73 -5.27
CA ASP A 86 0.72 13.08 -5.67
C ASP A 86 1.49 13.77 -4.55
N ARG A 87 0.85 14.68 -3.83
CA ARG A 87 1.46 15.36 -2.68
C ARG A 87 1.75 14.39 -1.55
N ALA A 88 0.77 13.53 -1.20
CA ALA A 88 0.95 12.50 -0.20
C ALA A 88 2.09 11.55 -0.56
N GLY A 89 2.16 11.12 -1.81
CA GLY A 89 3.23 10.27 -2.31
C GLY A 89 4.60 10.91 -2.14
N ARG A 90 4.75 12.17 -2.56
CA ARG A 90 6.01 12.91 -2.37
C ARG A 90 6.44 13.00 -0.91
N SER A 91 5.51 13.17 0.02
CA SER A 91 5.79 13.20 1.46
C SER A 91 6.24 11.84 2.01
N LEU A 92 5.74 10.73 1.44
CA LEU A 92 6.10 9.38 1.86
C LEU A 92 7.48 8.92 1.39
N VAL A 93 7.98 9.44 0.26
CA VAL A 93 9.29 9.04 -0.31
C VAL A 93 10.41 9.06 0.72
N PRO A 94 10.70 10.18 1.40
CA PRO A 94 11.81 10.24 2.36
C PRO A 94 11.60 9.30 3.55
N LEU A 95 10.36 9.12 4.00
CA LEU A 95 10.02 8.28 5.14
C LEU A 95 10.26 6.80 4.82
N VAL A 96 9.73 6.32 3.70
CA VAL A 96 9.92 4.93 3.27
C VAL A 96 11.39 4.67 2.95
N ALA A 97 12.08 5.60 2.30
CA ALA A 97 13.50 5.47 2.03
C ALA A 97 14.35 5.39 3.32
N GLN A 98 13.98 6.13 4.36
CA GLN A 98 14.63 6.05 5.67
C GLN A 98 14.40 4.68 6.32
N GLU A 99 13.16 4.17 6.31
CA GLU A 99 12.81 2.87 6.89
C GLU A 99 13.51 1.70 6.17
N LEU A 100 13.64 1.77 4.84
CA LEU A 100 14.39 0.79 4.05
C LEU A 100 15.88 0.83 4.40
N ARG A 101 16.50 2.02 4.40
CA ARG A 101 17.93 2.18 4.74
C ARG A 101 18.24 1.69 6.14
N ALA A 102 17.41 2.03 7.14
CA ALA A 102 17.59 1.61 8.52
C ALA A 102 17.61 0.09 8.69
N ARG A 103 16.95 -0.64 7.78
CA ARG A 103 16.88 -2.11 7.78
C ARG A 103 17.78 -2.77 6.75
N ARG A 104 18.56 -2.01 5.99
CA ARG A 104 19.41 -2.48 4.88
C ARG A 104 18.59 -3.24 3.83
N LEU A 105 17.42 -2.73 3.51
CA LEU A 105 16.52 -3.23 2.47
C LEU A 105 16.50 -2.27 1.28
N ASP A 106 16.17 -2.80 0.11
CA ASP A 106 15.93 -2.02 -1.10
C ASP A 106 14.44 -1.99 -1.49
N ALA A 107 14.12 -1.26 -2.55
CA ALA A 107 12.75 -1.09 -3.00
C ALA A 107 12.11 -2.39 -3.50
N SER A 108 12.87 -3.39 -3.95
CA SER A 108 12.34 -4.69 -4.35
C SER A 108 11.84 -5.52 -3.16
N GLN A 109 12.23 -5.13 -1.94
CA GLN A 109 11.83 -5.75 -0.67
C GLN A 109 10.72 -4.95 0.04
N LEU A 110 10.16 -3.93 -0.62
CA LEU A 110 9.05 -3.13 -0.13
C LEU A 110 7.72 -3.78 -0.53
N VAL A 111 6.83 -3.97 0.43
CA VAL A 111 5.42 -4.31 0.19
C VAL A 111 4.57 -3.16 0.72
N LEU A 112 3.71 -2.60 -0.13
CA LEU A 112 2.75 -1.58 0.27
C LEU A 112 1.41 -2.24 0.59
N VAL A 113 0.87 -1.93 1.75
CA VAL A 113 -0.47 -2.37 2.16
C VAL A 113 -1.30 -1.13 2.48
N GLY A 114 -2.47 -1.01 1.88
CA GLY A 114 -3.33 0.15 2.12
C GLY A 114 -4.77 -0.23 2.40
N PHE A 115 -5.41 0.55 3.27
CA PHE A 115 -6.80 0.38 3.68
C PHE A 115 -7.62 1.58 3.20
N GLY A 116 -8.73 1.38 2.50
CA GLY A 116 -9.57 2.44 1.97
C GLY A 116 -8.78 3.43 1.09
N SER A 117 -8.77 4.69 1.48
CA SER A 117 -7.99 5.75 0.84
C SER A 117 -6.47 5.49 0.88
N GLY A 118 -5.96 4.81 1.92
CA GLY A 118 -4.58 4.31 1.97
C GLY A 118 -4.30 3.27 0.89
N GLY A 119 -5.29 2.42 0.57
CA GLY A 119 -5.24 1.48 -0.56
C GLY A 119 -5.18 2.17 -1.91
N THR A 120 -5.98 3.22 -2.08
CA THR A 120 -5.95 4.09 -3.27
C THR A 120 -4.58 4.75 -3.43
N LEU A 121 -4.02 5.28 -2.34
CA LEU A 121 -2.68 5.87 -2.34
C LEU A 121 -1.60 4.84 -2.69
N ALA A 122 -1.63 3.63 -2.11
CA ALA A 122 -0.66 2.58 -2.42
C ALA A 122 -0.64 2.24 -3.91
N LEU A 123 -1.81 2.10 -4.52
CA LEU A 123 -1.94 1.87 -5.96
C LEU A 123 -1.46 3.07 -6.79
N HIS A 124 -1.77 4.29 -6.37
CA HIS A 124 -1.31 5.51 -7.03
C HIS A 124 0.22 5.62 -7.04
N LEU A 125 0.89 5.33 -5.91
CA LEU A 125 2.35 5.34 -5.81
C LEU A 125 3.00 4.42 -6.85
N VAL A 126 2.49 3.22 -7.00
CA VAL A 126 3.05 2.21 -7.90
C VAL A 126 2.65 2.45 -9.36
N LEU A 127 1.37 2.74 -9.61
CA LEU A 127 0.83 2.84 -10.96
C LEU A 127 1.10 4.19 -11.64
N ARG A 128 1.16 5.28 -10.87
CA ARG A 128 1.33 6.64 -11.41
C ARG A 128 2.67 7.27 -11.10
N GLN A 129 3.17 7.10 -9.87
CA GLN A 129 4.46 7.65 -9.48
C GLN A 129 5.64 6.69 -9.75
N GLY A 130 5.37 5.47 -10.22
CA GLY A 130 6.40 4.54 -10.65
C GLY A 130 7.26 3.97 -9.52
N TRP A 131 6.73 3.93 -8.29
CA TRP A 131 7.46 3.33 -7.16
C TRP A 131 7.78 1.86 -7.43
N SER A 132 9.01 1.47 -7.17
CA SER A 132 9.40 0.07 -7.15
C SER A 132 8.94 -0.57 -5.84
N SER A 133 8.36 -1.78 -5.95
CA SER A 133 7.95 -2.59 -4.80
C SER A 133 7.86 -4.05 -5.20
N ALA A 134 7.90 -4.97 -4.24
CA ALA A 134 7.57 -6.38 -4.44
C ALA A 134 6.08 -6.56 -4.80
N GLY A 135 5.23 -5.64 -4.34
CA GLY A 135 3.82 -5.62 -4.68
C GLY A 135 2.98 -4.73 -3.77
N VAL A 136 1.71 -4.68 -4.10
CA VAL A 136 0.69 -3.90 -3.39
C VAL A 136 -0.44 -4.81 -2.95
N LEU A 137 -0.86 -4.69 -1.69
CA LEU A 137 -2.09 -5.25 -1.16
C LEU A 137 -3.02 -4.10 -0.77
N ALA A 138 -4.16 -3.97 -1.44
CA ALA A 138 -5.10 -2.88 -1.18
C ALA A 138 -6.48 -3.41 -0.77
N PHE A 139 -6.97 -2.88 0.35
CA PHE A 139 -8.29 -3.18 0.90
C PHE A 139 -9.25 -2.06 0.54
N ALA A 140 -10.35 -2.40 -0.12
CA ALA A 140 -11.41 -1.49 -0.55
C ALA A 140 -10.90 -0.18 -1.18
N PRO A 141 -9.91 -0.22 -2.09
CA PRO A 141 -9.42 1.00 -2.73
C PRO A 141 -10.49 1.58 -3.65
N ALA A 142 -10.46 2.89 -3.86
CA ALA A 142 -11.26 3.58 -4.86
C ALA A 142 -10.36 4.00 -6.02
N LEU A 143 -10.48 3.32 -7.16
CA LEU A 143 -9.80 3.70 -8.39
C LEU A 143 -10.85 4.17 -9.41
N THR A 144 -10.83 5.44 -9.73
CA THR A 144 -11.74 6.06 -10.69
C THR A 144 -11.09 6.30 -12.06
N ASP A 145 -9.78 6.49 -12.06
CA ASP A 145 -9.04 6.83 -13.27
C ASP A 145 -8.25 5.64 -13.81
N PRO A 146 -8.24 5.42 -15.12
CA PRO A 146 -7.42 4.40 -15.71
C PRO A 146 -5.93 4.69 -15.46
N PRO A 147 -5.11 3.65 -15.22
CA PRO A 147 -3.67 3.83 -15.03
C PRO A 147 -3.02 4.37 -16.31
N PRO A 148 -1.86 5.08 -16.20
CA PRO A 148 -1.12 5.56 -17.34
C PRO A 148 -0.76 4.42 -18.30
N ARG A 149 -0.57 4.72 -19.60
CA ARG A 149 -0.19 3.72 -20.62
C ARG A 149 1.16 3.05 -20.35
N THR A 150 2.06 3.74 -19.62
CA THR A 150 3.45 3.31 -19.34
C THR A 150 3.62 2.75 -17.94
N VAL A 151 2.76 1.82 -17.51
CA VAL A 151 2.92 1.15 -16.22
C VAL A 151 3.98 0.04 -16.31
N ARG A 152 4.86 -0.07 -15.31
CA ARG A 152 5.80 -1.19 -15.22
C ARG A 152 5.06 -2.51 -15.03
N ARG A 153 5.42 -3.54 -15.79
CA ARG A 153 4.74 -4.84 -15.79
C ARG A 153 5.10 -5.76 -14.63
N ASN A 154 6.12 -5.41 -13.85
CA ASN A 154 6.64 -6.28 -12.78
C ASN A 154 5.95 -6.10 -11.42
N HIS A 155 4.83 -5.38 -11.38
CA HIS A 155 4.08 -5.21 -10.14
C HIS A 155 3.11 -6.36 -9.91
N LYS A 156 3.04 -6.83 -8.67
CA LYS A 156 1.99 -7.72 -8.18
C LYS A 156 0.97 -6.91 -7.40
N ILE A 157 -0.27 -6.94 -7.82
CA ILE A 157 -1.36 -6.20 -7.17
C ILE A 157 -2.38 -7.20 -6.63
N ARG A 158 -2.68 -7.08 -5.35
CA ARG A 158 -3.66 -7.91 -4.64
C ARG A 158 -4.74 -7.00 -4.07
N LEU A 159 -5.99 -7.25 -4.44
CA LEU A 159 -7.13 -6.44 -4.09
C LEU A 159 -8.10 -7.24 -3.25
N ILE A 160 -8.48 -6.68 -2.11
CA ILE A 160 -9.56 -7.20 -1.27
C ILE A 160 -10.66 -6.14 -1.26
N ASP A 161 -11.77 -6.46 -1.91
CA ASP A 161 -12.87 -5.55 -2.13
C ASP A 161 -14.12 -5.99 -1.34
N ASN A 162 -14.99 -5.02 -1.04
CA ASN A 162 -16.22 -5.30 -0.32
C ASN A 162 -17.42 -5.32 -1.28
N VAL A 163 -18.24 -6.36 -1.19
CA VAL A 163 -19.46 -6.52 -2.01
C VAL A 163 -20.46 -5.39 -1.74
N SER A 164 -20.47 -4.81 -0.55
CA SER A 164 -21.37 -3.72 -0.17
C SER A 164 -21.09 -2.40 -0.89
N ASN A 165 -19.92 -2.24 -1.52
CA ASN A 165 -19.59 -1.10 -2.37
C ASN A 165 -20.23 -1.27 -3.75
N SER A 166 -21.56 -1.36 -3.80
CA SER A 166 -22.32 -1.39 -5.04
C SER A 166 -22.45 0.04 -5.60
N GLY A 167 -22.21 0.22 -6.90
CA GLY A 167 -22.39 1.49 -7.59
C GLY A 167 -21.23 1.85 -8.52
N ALA A 168 -21.14 3.14 -8.91
CA ALA A 168 -20.18 3.65 -9.89
C ALA A 168 -18.71 3.36 -9.53
N ALA A 169 -18.34 3.44 -8.24
CA ALA A 169 -16.99 3.11 -7.77
C ALA A 169 -16.62 1.65 -8.03
N HIS A 170 -17.60 0.74 -7.96
CA HIS A 170 -17.38 -0.68 -8.23
C HIS A 170 -17.23 -0.98 -9.73
N ALA A 171 -17.98 -0.30 -10.58
CA ALA A 171 -17.83 -0.39 -12.03
C ALA A 171 -16.44 0.11 -12.44
N GLY A 172 -16.03 1.28 -11.97
CA GLY A 172 -14.70 1.83 -12.24
C GLY A 172 -13.55 0.91 -11.82
N MET A 173 -13.69 0.23 -10.67
CA MET A 173 -12.69 -0.75 -10.22
C MET A 173 -12.58 -1.96 -11.15
N ARG A 174 -13.70 -2.47 -11.70
CA ARG A 174 -13.66 -3.58 -12.66
C ARG A 174 -12.92 -3.19 -13.94
N ASP A 175 -13.19 -2.00 -14.43
CA ASP A 175 -12.59 -1.50 -15.67
C ASP A 175 -11.09 -1.30 -15.48
N VAL A 176 -10.66 -0.75 -14.34
CA VAL A 176 -9.24 -0.59 -14.01
C VAL A 176 -8.55 -1.94 -13.89
N VAL A 177 -9.15 -2.94 -13.22
CA VAL A 177 -8.58 -4.29 -13.11
C VAL A 177 -8.42 -4.92 -14.50
N SER A 178 -9.43 -4.82 -15.36
CA SER A 178 -9.35 -5.32 -16.75
C SER A 178 -8.19 -4.67 -17.50
N ILE A 179 -8.09 -3.34 -17.46
CA ILE A 179 -7.01 -2.60 -18.10
C ILE A 179 -5.62 -3.03 -17.59
N LEU A 180 -5.47 -3.27 -16.28
CA LEU A 180 -4.19 -3.71 -15.69
C LEU A 180 -3.82 -5.11 -16.16
N VAL A 181 -4.78 -6.03 -16.20
CA VAL A 181 -4.59 -7.41 -16.68
C VAL A 181 -4.23 -7.40 -18.16
N ASP A 182 -4.92 -6.64 -19.01
CA ASP A 182 -4.64 -6.49 -20.44
C ASP A 182 -3.23 -5.93 -20.70
N ARG A 183 -2.69 -5.19 -19.75
CA ARG A 183 -1.30 -4.70 -19.79
C ARG A 183 -0.26 -5.67 -19.23
N GLY A 184 -0.69 -6.87 -18.84
CA GLY A 184 0.19 -7.92 -18.32
C GLY A 184 0.66 -7.69 -16.88
N ILE A 185 -0.08 -6.89 -16.08
CA ILE A 185 0.17 -6.75 -14.65
C ILE A 185 -0.48 -7.91 -13.91
N ASP A 186 0.23 -8.54 -12.99
CA ASP A 186 -0.30 -9.61 -12.15
C ASP A 186 -1.26 -9.04 -11.10
N VAL A 187 -2.55 -9.03 -11.44
CA VAL A 187 -3.63 -8.56 -10.55
C VAL A 187 -4.48 -9.73 -10.10
N ARG A 188 -4.68 -9.87 -8.80
CA ARG A 188 -5.69 -10.78 -8.23
C ARG A 188 -6.64 -10.00 -7.34
N ARG A 189 -7.91 -10.31 -7.43
CA ARG A 189 -8.98 -9.65 -6.70
C ARG A 189 -9.86 -10.68 -6.02
N VAL A 190 -10.14 -10.47 -4.73
CA VAL A 190 -11.19 -11.18 -4.00
C VAL A 190 -12.25 -10.19 -3.56
N ARG A 191 -13.50 -10.62 -3.58
CA ARG A 191 -14.65 -9.85 -3.13
C ARG A 191 -15.28 -10.55 -1.94
N LEU A 192 -15.34 -9.84 -0.84
CA LEU A 192 -15.84 -10.35 0.43
C LEU A 192 -17.07 -9.58 0.88
N SER A 193 -17.94 -10.23 1.63
CA SER A 193 -19.04 -9.58 2.34
C SER A 193 -18.57 -9.14 3.72
N GLY A 194 -19.03 -7.98 4.19
CA GLY A 194 -18.74 -7.51 5.54
C GLY A 194 -17.73 -6.37 5.63
N PRO A 195 -17.30 -6.00 6.83
CA PRO A 195 -16.38 -4.89 7.04
C PRO A 195 -15.00 -5.10 6.38
N MET A 196 -14.33 -4.01 6.03
CA MET A 196 -12.98 -4.01 5.42
C MET A 196 -11.94 -4.78 6.26
N LEU A 197 -12.03 -4.74 7.57
CA LEU A 197 -11.15 -5.45 8.50
C LEU A 197 -11.85 -6.64 9.17
N SER A 198 -12.76 -7.33 8.46
CA SER A 198 -13.34 -8.58 8.94
C SER A 198 -12.28 -9.67 9.07
N ASP A 199 -12.53 -10.68 9.90
CA ASP A 199 -11.61 -11.81 10.06
C ASP A 199 -11.32 -12.52 8.74
N GLU A 200 -12.30 -12.60 7.85
CA GLU A 200 -12.15 -13.16 6.51
C GLU A 200 -11.21 -12.31 5.66
N ALA A 201 -11.41 -10.99 5.64
CA ALA A 201 -10.54 -10.06 4.91
C ALA A 201 -9.10 -10.10 5.43
N ILE A 202 -8.91 -10.16 6.76
CA ILE A 202 -7.59 -10.27 7.37
C ILE A 202 -6.92 -11.60 7.01
N ARG A 203 -7.65 -12.73 6.96
CA ARG A 203 -7.10 -14.02 6.52
C ARG A 203 -6.67 -13.99 5.05
N HIS A 204 -7.51 -13.46 4.14
CA HIS A 204 -7.13 -13.30 2.74
C HIS A 204 -5.94 -12.36 2.58
N GLY A 205 -5.89 -11.28 3.38
CA GLY A 205 -4.77 -10.38 3.45
C GLY A 205 -3.47 -11.08 3.85
N ALA A 206 -3.51 -11.97 4.85
CA ALA A 206 -2.36 -12.76 5.27
C ALA A 206 -1.80 -13.65 4.15
N LEU A 207 -2.68 -14.32 3.40
CA LEU A 207 -2.28 -15.15 2.26
C LEU A 207 -1.61 -14.34 1.15
N TYR A 208 -2.22 -13.21 0.77
CA TYR A 208 -1.66 -12.33 -0.25
C TYR A 208 -0.35 -11.68 0.22
N LEU A 209 -0.29 -11.27 1.51
CA LEU A 209 0.92 -10.69 2.07
C LEU A 209 2.07 -11.70 2.09
N ALA A 210 1.80 -12.97 2.44
CA ALA A 210 2.81 -14.02 2.40
C ALA A 210 3.37 -14.23 0.98
N GLU A 211 2.52 -14.20 -0.03
CA GLU A 211 2.94 -14.27 -1.44
C GLU A 211 3.83 -13.09 -1.82
N LEU A 212 3.44 -11.86 -1.45
CA LEU A 212 4.20 -10.65 -1.77
C LEU A 212 5.55 -10.61 -1.05
N VAL A 213 5.58 -10.99 0.22
CA VAL A 213 6.83 -11.07 1.01
C VAL A 213 7.75 -12.16 0.47
N ALA A 214 7.23 -13.31 0.04
CA ALA A 214 8.03 -14.33 -0.63
C ALA A 214 8.65 -13.81 -1.93
N THR A 215 7.92 -12.99 -2.70
CA THR A 215 8.44 -12.33 -3.90
C THR A 215 9.58 -11.36 -3.55
N ALA A 216 9.43 -10.56 -2.50
CA ALA A 216 10.45 -9.65 -2.01
C ALA A 216 11.75 -10.39 -1.66
N GLN A 217 11.64 -11.52 -0.99
CA GLN A 217 12.79 -12.34 -0.59
C GLN A 217 13.49 -12.99 -1.79
N TRP A 218 12.75 -13.35 -2.83
CA TRP A 218 13.30 -13.95 -4.05
C TRP A 218 14.05 -12.92 -4.89
N GLY A 219 13.49 -11.73 -5.08
CA GLY A 219 14.11 -10.64 -5.83
C GLY A 219 15.49 -10.24 -5.28
N ALA A 220 15.64 -10.24 -3.96
CA ALA A 220 16.91 -9.93 -3.30
C ALA A 220 18.02 -10.99 -3.51
N ARG A 221 17.70 -12.19 -4.01
CA ARG A 221 18.66 -13.27 -4.25
C ARG A 221 19.18 -13.33 -5.68
N LEU A 222 18.56 -12.64 -6.61
CA LEU A 222 19.05 -12.56 -7.98
C LEU A 222 20.19 -11.53 -8.02
N PRO A 223 21.41 -11.91 -8.47
CA PRO A 223 22.48 -10.92 -8.67
C PRO A 223 21.97 -9.87 -9.67
N ALA A 224 22.23 -8.59 -9.39
CA ALA A 224 22.01 -7.53 -10.36
C ALA A 224 22.68 -7.94 -11.65
N GLY A 225 21.88 -8.16 -12.72
CA GLY A 225 22.32 -8.75 -13.97
C GLY A 225 23.59 -8.06 -14.48
N GLY A 226 24.66 -8.84 -14.52
CA GLY A 226 25.88 -8.43 -15.17
C GLY A 226 25.55 -8.13 -16.63
N THR A 227 25.74 -6.89 -17.04
CA THR A 227 25.84 -6.52 -18.43
C THR A 227 27.01 -7.31 -19.01
N SER A 228 26.72 -8.44 -19.64
CA SER A 228 27.70 -9.11 -20.50
C SER A 228 27.88 -8.22 -21.74
N ASN A 229 28.95 -7.43 -21.72
CA ASN A 229 29.51 -6.89 -22.94
C ASN A 229 30.20 -8.05 -23.69
N ALA A 230 29.65 -8.39 -24.82
CA ALA A 230 30.33 -9.06 -25.92
C ALA A 230 29.86 -8.43 -27.24
#